data_ef6c8e4de145e3123247c1519f9af290
#
_entry.id   ef6c8e4de145e3123247c1519f9af290
#
_cell.length_a   1.000
_cell.length_b   1.000
_cell.length_c   1.000
_cell.angle_alpha   90.00
_cell.angle_beta   90.00
_cell.angle_gamma   90.00
#
_symmetry.space_group_name_H-M   'P 1'
#
loop_
_entity.id
_entity.type
_entity.pdbx_description
1 polymer ?
#
loop_
_entity_poly.entity_id
_entity_poly.type
_entity_poly.pdbx_seq_one_letter_code
_entity_poly.pdbx_strand_id
1 'polypeptide(L)'
;MSDVNKMPEVLNDYRVYDENGSTLYGIAKFELPDFKSITQTIKGVGVGGNIEAPVLGQFESLETKITHNINSDWNLKLVGGQAVALEARGANQYWDSGANEYAMDTVRIVIRGRSKAMAGGSWEPASTVDASNTIETTYIKYEVNGKTLLEVDKYAYKFVAGGEDIMQPIRDALGV
;
A
#
# COMPACT_ATOMS: atom_id res chain seq x y z
N MET A 1 -19.56 -20.31 0.32
CA MET A 1 -19.81 -20.28 -1.13
C MET A 1 -18.45 -20.25 -1.81
N SER A 2 -18.23 -21.10 -2.80
CA SER A 2 -16.92 -21.21 -3.45
C SER A 2 -16.67 -19.99 -4.33
N ASP A 3 -15.48 -19.38 -4.24
CA ASP A 3 -15.04 -18.24 -5.06
C ASP A 3 -14.83 -18.62 -6.55
N VAL A 4 -15.21 -19.83 -6.95
CA VAL A 4 -14.99 -20.38 -8.31
C VAL A 4 -15.75 -19.63 -9.40
N ASN A 5 -16.82 -18.91 -9.04
CA ASN A 5 -17.67 -18.20 -9.99
C ASN A 5 -17.41 -16.69 -10.04
N LYS A 6 -16.50 -16.18 -9.20
CA LYS A 6 -16.18 -14.76 -9.13
C LYS A 6 -15.03 -14.43 -10.09
N MET A 7 -15.28 -13.58 -11.05
CA MET A 7 -14.27 -13.08 -11.98
C MET A 7 -13.96 -11.62 -11.64
N PRO A 8 -12.80 -11.34 -11.01
CA PRO A 8 -12.37 -9.97 -10.75
C PRO A 8 -12.16 -9.22 -12.05
N GLU A 9 -12.64 -7.98 -12.13
CA GLU A 9 -12.57 -7.20 -13.36
C GLU A 9 -11.76 -5.92 -13.16
N VAL A 10 -12.29 -4.95 -12.39
CA VAL A 10 -11.70 -3.62 -12.28
C VAL A 10 -11.92 -3.01 -10.89
N LEU A 11 -11.04 -2.08 -10.53
CA LEU A 11 -11.33 -1.10 -9.49
C LEU A 11 -12.30 -0.07 -10.08
N ASN A 12 -13.53 -0.04 -9.60
CA ASN A 12 -14.58 0.84 -10.13
C ASN A 12 -14.32 2.31 -9.75
N ASP A 13 -14.12 2.55 -8.45
CA ASP A 13 -13.80 3.89 -7.92
C ASP A 13 -13.11 3.76 -6.56
N TYR A 14 -12.45 4.85 -6.13
CA TYR A 14 -11.84 4.93 -4.81
C TYR A 14 -11.86 6.35 -4.24
N ARG A 15 -11.78 6.46 -2.93
CA ARG A 15 -11.61 7.73 -2.21
C ARG A 15 -10.48 7.61 -1.21
N VAL A 16 -9.75 8.71 -1.03
CA VAL A 16 -8.68 8.82 -0.05
C VAL A 16 -9.08 9.81 1.03
N TYR A 17 -8.84 9.45 2.27
CA TYR A 17 -9.14 10.22 3.46
C TYR A 17 -7.83 10.53 4.21
N ASP A 18 -7.74 11.69 4.82
CA ASP A 18 -6.68 12.06 5.74
C ASP A 18 -6.88 11.46 7.15
N GLU A 19 -5.96 11.75 8.05
CA GLU A 19 -6.03 11.29 9.46
C GLU A 19 -7.27 11.79 10.22
N ASN A 20 -7.88 12.90 9.77
CA ASN A 20 -9.08 13.48 10.36
C ASN A 20 -10.37 12.93 9.74
N GLY A 21 -10.26 12.02 8.78
CA GLY A 21 -11.38 11.47 8.04
C GLY A 21 -11.93 12.41 6.97
N SER A 22 -11.22 13.50 6.65
CA SER A 22 -11.60 14.40 5.56
C SER A 22 -11.25 13.80 4.22
N THR A 23 -12.17 13.88 3.26
CA THR A 23 -11.93 13.40 1.90
C THR A 23 -10.91 14.29 1.19
N LEU A 24 -9.87 13.68 0.65
CA LEU A 24 -8.91 14.36 -0.21
C LEU A 24 -9.43 14.36 -1.65
N TYR A 25 -9.76 15.52 -2.15
CA TYR A 25 -10.22 15.73 -3.53
C TYR A 25 -9.05 16.02 -4.47
N GLY A 26 -9.27 15.75 -5.77
CA GLY A 26 -8.28 16.05 -6.80
C GLY A 26 -7.10 15.10 -6.85
N ILE A 27 -7.24 13.89 -6.32
CA ILE A 27 -6.25 12.84 -6.50
C ILE A 27 -6.47 12.19 -7.86
N ALA A 28 -5.45 12.30 -8.73
CA ALA A 28 -5.45 11.68 -10.05
C ALA A 28 -5.02 10.20 -9.98
N LYS A 29 -4.05 9.88 -9.13
CA LYS A 29 -3.50 8.55 -8.99
C LYS A 29 -3.00 8.28 -7.57
N PHE A 30 -3.25 7.07 -7.09
CA PHE A 30 -2.77 6.57 -5.82
C PHE A 30 -2.00 5.27 -6.07
N GLU A 31 -0.68 5.34 -5.97
CA GLU A 31 0.23 4.22 -6.25
C GLU A 31 0.66 3.58 -4.94
N LEU A 32 0.36 2.29 -4.80
CA LEU A 32 0.74 1.50 -3.64
C LEU A 32 2.22 1.13 -3.69
N PRO A 33 2.87 0.87 -2.53
CA PRO A 33 4.27 0.53 -2.50
C PRO A 33 4.54 -0.86 -3.09
N ASP A 34 5.70 -0.99 -3.71
CA ASP A 34 6.27 -2.28 -4.10
C ASP A 34 6.85 -3.01 -2.88
N PHE A 35 6.48 -4.26 -2.68
CA PHE A 35 6.99 -5.09 -1.59
C PHE A 35 8.22 -5.88 -2.04
N LYS A 36 9.39 -5.28 -1.93
CA LYS A 36 10.68 -5.92 -2.22
C LYS A 36 11.34 -6.34 -0.92
N SER A 37 11.59 -7.64 -0.77
CA SER A 37 12.32 -8.17 0.38
C SER A 37 13.79 -7.79 0.29
N ILE A 38 14.38 -7.47 1.44
CA ILE A 38 15.84 -7.39 1.56
C ILE A 38 16.40 -8.80 1.36
N THR A 39 17.40 -8.94 0.52
CA THR A 39 18.04 -10.23 0.23
C THR A 39 19.47 -10.27 0.76
N GLN A 40 19.92 -11.46 1.15
CA GLN A 40 21.30 -11.73 1.53
C GLN A 40 21.88 -12.84 0.64
N THR A 41 23.05 -12.62 0.07
CA THR A 41 23.73 -13.65 -0.71
C THR A 41 24.32 -14.71 0.20
N ILE A 42 23.88 -15.95 0.05
CA ILE A 42 24.41 -17.13 0.72
C ILE A 42 25.33 -17.87 -0.24
N LYS A 43 26.55 -18.15 0.20
CA LYS A 43 27.55 -18.93 -0.54
C LYS A 43 28.38 -19.76 0.47
N GLY A 44 28.84 -20.91 0.06
CA GLY A 44 29.69 -21.75 0.93
C GLY A 44 29.67 -23.22 0.56
N VAL A 45 30.30 -24.03 1.43
CA VAL A 45 30.36 -25.48 1.26
C VAL A 45 28.94 -26.06 1.37
N GLY A 46 28.56 -26.89 0.40
CA GLY A 46 27.22 -27.50 0.33
C GLY A 46 26.21 -26.69 -0.49
N VAL A 47 26.59 -25.51 -1.00
CA VAL A 47 25.77 -24.69 -1.90
C VAL A 47 26.42 -24.67 -3.28
N GLY A 48 25.74 -25.17 -4.29
CA GLY A 48 26.23 -25.26 -5.68
C GLY A 48 26.20 -23.95 -6.46
N GLY A 49 26.49 -22.81 -5.80
CA GLY A 49 26.47 -21.47 -6.38
C GLY A 49 26.11 -20.40 -5.38
N ASN A 50 25.75 -19.19 -5.88
CA ASN A 50 25.23 -18.12 -5.04
C ASN A 50 23.71 -18.22 -4.98
N ILE A 51 23.14 -18.08 -3.76
CA ILE A 51 21.71 -18.02 -3.53
C ILE A 51 21.41 -16.66 -2.90
N GLU A 52 20.49 -15.90 -3.48
CA GLU A 52 19.96 -14.70 -2.87
C GLU A 52 18.73 -15.08 -2.02
N ALA A 53 18.93 -15.20 -0.72
CA ALA A 53 17.88 -15.55 0.21
C ALA A 53 17.16 -14.30 0.71
N PRO A 54 15.84 -14.20 0.58
CA PRO A 54 15.07 -13.10 1.16
C PRO A 54 15.06 -13.21 2.69
N VAL A 55 15.24 -12.08 3.36
CA VAL A 55 15.14 -11.97 4.81
C VAL A 55 13.67 -11.82 5.18
N LEU A 56 13.14 -12.74 5.98
CA LEU A 56 11.73 -12.78 6.36
C LEU A 56 11.27 -11.47 7.02
N GLY A 57 10.20 -10.90 6.50
CA GLY A 57 9.54 -9.72 7.02
C GLY A 57 10.35 -8.43 6.92
N GLN A 58 11.50 -8.44 6.28
CA GLN A 58 12.28 -7.24 6.01
C GLN A 58 12.11 -6.79 4.58
N PHE A 59 11.70 -5.53 4.42
CA PHE A 59 11.45 -4.91 3.13
C PHE A 59 12.37 -3.72 2.92
N GLU A 60 12.73 -3.48 1.66
CA GLU A 60 13.33 -2.23 1.22
C GLU A 60 12.42 -1.03 1.53
N SER A 61 12.76 0.15 1.05
CA SER A 61 11.91 1.33 1.13
C SER A 61 10.54 1.04 0.52
N LEU A 62 9.47 1.24 1.29
CA LEU A 62 8.09 1.12 0.83
C LEU A 62 7.57 2.50 0.47
N GLU A 63 7.47 2.81 -0.80
CA GLU A 63 7.09 4.14 -1.29
C GLU A 63 5.65 4.13 -1.80
N THR A 64 4.78 4.91 -1.13
CA THR A 64 3.46 5.26 -1.63
C THR A 64 3.55 6.58 -2.36
N LYS A 65 3.01 6.66 -3.58
CA LYS A 65 2.98 7.90 -4.34
C LYS A 65 1.56 8.33 -4.63
N ILE A 66 1.30 9.62 -4.40
CA ILE A 66 0.01 10.24 -4.67
C ILE A 66 0.21 11.35 -5.70
N THR A 67 -0.52 11.28 -6.81
CA THR A 67 -0.52 12.32 -7.82
C THR A 67 -1.80 13.14 -7.71
N HIS A 68 -1.66 14.46 -7.73
CA HIS A 68 -2.74 15.42 -7.57
C HIS A 68 -2.97 16.18 -8.88
N ASN A 69 -4.23 16.42 -9.22
CA ASN A 69 -4.60 17.24 -10.38
C ASN A 69 -4.12 18.69 -10.22
N ILE A 70 -4.15 19.20 -8.99
CA ILE A 70 -3.73 20.55 -8.65
C ILE A 70 -3.09 20.58 -7.26
N ASN A 71 -2.21 21.55 -7.02
CA ASN A 71 -1.64 21.77 -5.69
C ASN A 71 -2.74 22.28 -4.72
N SER A 72 -2.77 21.71 -3.54
CA SER A 72 -3.67 22.06 -2.44
C SER A 72 -2.88 22.32 -1.15
N ASP A 73 -3.54 22.91 -0.16
CA ASP A 73 -2.92 23.12 1.16
C ASP A 73 -2.43 21.82 1.78
N TRP A 74 -3.14 20.72 1.53
CA TRP A 74 -2.79 19.43 2.08
C TRP A 74 -1.45 18.91 1.53
N ASN A 75 -1.29 18.85 0.19
CA ASN A 75 -0.08 18.31 -0.40
C ASN A 75 1.14 19.22 -0.19
N LEU A 76 0.95 20.53 -0.14
CA LEU A 76 2.03 21.49 0.11
C LEU A 76 2.53 21.44 1.57
N LYS A 77 1.67 21.18 2.55
CA LYS A 77 2.05 20.99 3.96
C LYS A 77 2.95 19.79 4.19
N LEU A 78 2.95 18.81 3.30
CA LEU A 78 3.76 17.60 3.43
C LEU A 78 5.25 17.81 3.10
N VAL A 79 5.64 18.96 2.60
CA VAL A 79 7.06 19.29 2.35
C VAL A 79 7.81 19.32 3.67
N GLY A 80 8.98 18.65 3.70
CA GLY A 80 9.86 18.68 4.87
C GLY A 80 9.70 17.52 5.85
N GLY A 81 9.21 16.37 5.39
CA GLY A 81 9.22 15.13 6.19
C GLY A 81 8.09 14.99 7.20
N GLN A 82 6.97 15.66 6.94
CA GLN A 82 5.78 15.61 7.80
C GLN A 82 5.21 14.18 7.90
N ALA A 83 4.63 13.87 9.06
CA ALA A 83 3.90 12.64 9.27
C ALA A 83 2.64 12.60 8.39
N VAL A 84 2.35 11.44 7.86
CA VAL A 84 1.20 11.20 6.97
C VAL A 84 0.44 9.97 7.45
N ALA A 85 -0.86 10.10 7.60
CA ALA A 85 -1.76 8.98 7.80
C ALA A 85 -2.91 9.10 6.81
N LEU A 86 -3.15 8.05 6.05
CA LEU A 86 -4.13 8.01 4.96
C LEU A 86 -4.95 6.73 5.04
N GLU A 87 -6.19 6.86 4.64
CA GLU A 87 -7.07 5.73 4.41
C GLU A 87 -7.67 5.82 3.01
N ALA A 88 -7.38 4.83 2.16
CA ALA A 88 -8.03 4.69 0.87
C ALA A 88 -9.14 3.63 0.96
N ARG A 89 -10.32 3.95 0.43
CA ARG A 89 -11.45 3.04 0.30
C ARG A 89 -11.80 2.91 -1.16
N GLY A 90 -11.84 1.67 -1.65
CA GLY A 90 -12.15 1.35 -3.04
C GLY A 90 -13.24 0.30 -3.16
N ALA A 91 -13.86 0.27 -4.32
CA ALA A 91 -14.84 -0.74 -4.71
C ALA A 91 -14.30 -1.52 -5.91
N ASN A 92 -13.96 -2.80 -5.70
CA ASN A 92 -13.54 -3.70 -6.76
C ASN A 92 -14.76 -4.40 -7.33
N GLN A 93 -14.98 -4.21 -8.62
CA GLN A 93 -16.06 -4.87 -9.36
C GLN A 93 -15.63 -6.28 -9.75
N TYR A 94 -16.54 -7.22 -9.59
CA TYR A 94 -16.40 -8.56 -10.13
C TYR A 94 -17.71 -9.05 -10.75
N TRP A 95 -17.60 -9.98 -11.68
CA TRP A 95 -18.72 -10.70 -12.26
C TRP A 95 -18.93 -12.02 -11.52
N ASP A 96 -20.11 -12.23 -10.97
CA ASP A 96 -20.50 -13.51 -10.41
C ASP A 96 -21.27 -14.31 -11.45
N SER A 97 -20.59 -15.30 -12.05
CA SER A 97 -21.20 -16.14 -13.10
C SER A 97 -22.23 -17.11 -12.56
N GLY A 98 -22.24 -17.38 -11.25
CA GLY A 98 -23.25 -18.21 -10.61
C GLY A 98 -24.56 -17.48 -10.37
N ALA A 99 -24.49 -16.22 -9.97
CA ALA A 99 -25.62 -15.33 -9.78
C ALA A 99 -26.03 -14.59 -11.06
N ASN A 100 -25.14 -14.55 -12.07
CA ASN A 100 -25.28 -13.82 -13.33
C ASN A 100 -25.49 -12.31 -13.11
N GLU A 101 -24.68 -11.73 -12.21
CA GLU A 101 -24.76 -10.30 -11.84
C GLU A 101 -23.40 -9.71 -11.49
N TYR A 102 -23.31 -8.38 -11.52
CA TYR A 102 -22.16 -7.65 -10.98
C TYR A 102 -22.28 -7.53 -9.47
N ALA A 103 -21.14 -7.71 -8.80
CA ALA A 103 -21.02 -7.47 -7.37
C ALA A 103 -19.73 -6.69 -7.05
N MET A 104 -19.63 -6.19 -5.81
CA MET A 104 -18.55 -5.35 -5.38
C MET A 104 -17.87 -5.90 -4.12
N ASP A 105 -16.54 -5.97 -4.16
CA ASP A 105 -15.74 -6.17 -2.97
C ASP A 105 -15.29 -4.80 -2.43
N THR A 106 -15.43 -4.61 -1.11
CA THR A 106 -14.94 -3.40 -0.46
C THR A 106 -13.47 -3.55 -0.13
N VAL A 107 -12.66 -2.60 -0.57
CA VAL A 107 -11.23 -2.53 -0.28
C VAL A 107 -10.97 -1.36 0.65
N ARG A 108 -10.16 -1.60 1.68
CA ARG A 108 -9.69 -0.58 2.59
C ARG A 108 -8.19 -0.70 2.75
N ILE A 109 -7.48 0.40 2.50
CA ILE A 109 -6.03 0.47 2.62
C ILE A 109 -5.69 1.59 3.60
N VAL A 110 -5.01 1.25 4.69
CA VAL A 110 -4.52 2.22 5.67
C VAL A 110 -3.02 2.34 5.53
N ILE A 111 -2.53 3.57 5.41
CA ILE A 111 -1.11 3.88 5.25
C ILE A 111 -0.70 4.89 6.30
N ARG A 112 0.46 4.66 6.92
CA ARG A 112 1.14 5.62 7.78
C ARG A 112 2.60 5.71 7.40
N GLY A 113 3.14 6.91 7.45
CA GLY A 113 4.53 7.12 7.09
C GLY A 113 4.96 8.57 7.22
N ARG A 114 5.97 8.94 6.46
CA ARG A 114 6.50 10.30 6.41
C ARG A 114 6.68 10.73 4.97
N SER A 115 6.35 11.98 4.68
CA SER A 115 6.61 12.56 3.36
C SER A 115 8.11 12.56 3.08
N LYS A 116 8.51 11.98 1.95
CA LYS A 116 9.90 11.83 1.53
C LYS A 116 10.27 12.85 0.45
N ALA A 117 9.36 13.07 -0.47
CA ALA A 117 9.57 14.00 -1.59
C ALA A 117 8.25 14.58 -2.07
N MET A 118 8.32 15.76 -2.65
CA MET A 118 7.23 16.39 -3.36
C MET A 118 7.74 16.89 -4.71
N ALA A 119 7.06 16.51 -5.79
CA ALA A 119 7.22 17.10 -7.10
C ALA A 119 6.11 18.14 -7.32
N GLY A 120 6.48 19.40 -7.60
CA GLY A 120 5.52 20.50 -7.71
C GLY A 120 4.63 20.46 -8.95
N GLY A 121 4.95 19.59 -9.92
CA GLY A 121 4.23 19.49 -11.18
C GLY A 121 4.58 20.60 -12.18
N SER A 122 3.79 20.71 -13.24
CA SER A 122 3.95 21.73 -14.28
C SER A 122 2.70 22.61 -14.40
N TRP A 123 2.88 23.88 -14.72
CA TRP A 123 1.77 24.81 -14.88
C TRP A 123 1.58 25.15 -16.35
N GLU A 124 0.50 24.65 -16.91
CA GLU A 124 0.09 24.94 -18.29
C GLU A 124 -1.39 25.31 -18.31
N PRO A 125 -1.80 26.31 -19.11
CA PRO A 125 -3.21 26.68 -19.22
C PRO A 125 -4.08 25.48 -19.67
N ALA A 126 -5.23 25.31 -19.03
CA ALA A 126 -6.21 24.26 -19.31
C ALA A 126 -5.68 22.80 -19.14
N SER A 127 -4.63 22.61 -18.33
CA SER A 127 -4.04 21.30 -17.99
C SER A 127 -4.04 21.05 -16.49
N THR A 128 -3.89 19.80 -16.09
CA THR A 128 -3.62 19.42 -14.70
C THR A 128 -2.16 19.74 -14.32
N VAL A 129 -1.91 20.00 -13.05
CA VAL A 129 -0.55 20.30 -12.55
C VAL A 129 0.28 19.03 -12.39
N ASP A 130 -0.35 17.89 -12.13
CA ASP A 130 0.27 16.57 -11.90
C ASP A 130 1.35 16.58 -10.81
N ALA A 131 1.10 17.37 -9.76
CA ALA A 131 1.95 17.40 -8.58
C ALA A 131 1.91 16.04 -7.87
N SER A 132 3.01 15.62 -7.27
CA SER A 132 3.02 14.34 -6.56
C SER A 132 3.79 14.39 -5.24
N ASN A 133 3.27 13.64 -4.26
CA ASN A 133 3.94 13.39 -2.99
C ASN A 133 4.38 11.92 -2.93
N THR A 134 5.62 11.68 -2.54
CA THR A 134 6.15 10.36 -2.24
C THR A 134 6.27 10.22 -0.72
N ILE A 135 5.69 9.15 -0.18
CA ILE A 135 5.60 8.86 1.25
C ILE A 135 6.41 7.61 1.53
N GLU A 136 7.40 7.70 2.42
CA GLU A 136 8.05 6.52 3.01
C GLU A 136 7.06 5.87 3.96
N THR A 137 6.53 4.73 3.55
CA THR A 137 5.50 3.99 4.26
C THR A 137 6.13 3.09 5.32
N THR A 138 5.79 3.33 6.58
CA THR A 138 6.25 2.51 7.72
C THR A 138 5.19 1.51 8.19
N TYR A 139 3.92 1.81 7.91
CA TYR A 139 2.79 0.95 8.18
C TYR A 139 1.84 0.93 6.99
N ILE A 140 1.45 -0.26 6.58
CA ILE A 140 0.39 -0.47 5.59
C ILE A 140 -0.49 -1.65 6.00
N LYS A 141 -1.79 -1.47 5.85
CA LYS A 141 -2.78 -2.53 6.06
C LYS A 141 -3.74 -2.57 4.87
N TYR A 142 -3.93 -3.74 4.30
CA TYR A 142 -4.83 -3.99 3.19
C TYR A 142 -5.94 -4.94 3.61
N GLU A 143 -7.17 -4.48 3.54
CA GLU A 143 -8.37 -5.24 3.90
C GLU A 143 -9.31 -5.38 2.71
N VAL A 144 -9.88 -6.56 2.54
CA VAL A 144 -10.95 -6.83 1.58
C VAL A 144 -12.14 -7.41 2.33
N ASN A 145 -13.31 -6.80 2.17
CA ASN A 145 -14.54 -7.19 2.87
C ASN A 145 -14.35 -7.33 4.40
N GLY A 146 -13.56 -6.44 4.99
CA GLY A 146 -13.26 -6.44 6.42
C GLY A 146 -12.24 -7.49 6.89
N LYS A 147 -11.71 -8.32 5.97
CA LYS A 147 -10.66 -9.28 6.27
C LYS A 147 -9.30 -8.71 5.91
N THR A 148 -8.37 -8.70 6.88
CA THR A 148 -6.99 -8.30 6.65
C THR A 148 -6.28 -9.34 5.79
N LEU A 149 -5.80 -8.94 4.62
CA LEU A 149 -5.02 -9.79 3.72
C LEU A 149 -3.53 -9.53 3.81
N LEU A 150 -3.14 -8.26 4.03
CA LEU A 150 -1.77 -7.85 4.19
C LEU A 150 -1.67 -6.80 5.29
N GLU A 151 -0.70 -6.94 6.18
CA GLU A 151 -0.36 -5.90 7.15
C GLU A 151 1.15 -5.91 7.38
N VAL A 152 1.77 -4.77 7.19
CA VAL A 152 3.20 -4.57 7.47
C VAL A 152 3.35 -3.41 8.43
N ASP A 153 4.03 -3.64 9.56
CA ASP A 153 4.46 -2.60 10.48
C ASP A 153 5.96 -2.77 10.74
N LYS A 154 6.74 -1.85 10.16
CA LYS A 154 8.22 -1.90 10.27
C LYS A 154 8.72 -1.67 11.70
N TYR A 155 7.97 -0.95 12.53
CA TYR A 155 8.37 -0.66 13.91
C TYR A 155 7.92 -1.74 14.89
N ALA A 156 6.74 -2.33 14.66
CA ALA A 156 6.21 -3.40 15.50
C ALA A 156 6.68 -4.80 15.09
N TYR A 157 7.60 -4.92 14.15
CA TYR A 157 8.04 -6.21 13.60
C TYR A 157 6.86 -7.11 13.22
N LYS A 158 5.85 -6.54 12.54
CA LYS A 158 4.65 -7.25 12.15
C LYS A 158 4.57 -7.39 10.64
N PHE A 159 4.36 -8.62 10.19
CA PHE A 159 4.10 -8.92 8.78
C PHE A 159 3.05 -10.02 8.69
N VAL A 160 1.83 -9.63 8.33
CA VAL A 160 0.71 -10.53 8.05
C VAL A 160 0.53 -10.64 6.55
N ALA A 161 0.50 -11.85 6.03
CA ALA A 161 0.16 -12.14 4.65
C ALA A 161 -0.81 -13.33 4.58
N GLY A 162 -1.90 -13.20 3.82
CA GLY A 162 -2.92 -14.22 3.71
C GLY A 162 -3.66 -14.56 5.02
N GLY A 163 -3.52 -13.71 6.04
CA GLY A 163 -4.13 -13.89 7.35
C GLY A 163 -3.20 -14.56 8.39
N GLU A 164 -1.96 -14.89 8.01
CA GLU A 164 -0.95 -15.45 8.91
C GLU A 164 0.13 -14.42 9.23
N ASP A 165 0.54 -14.34 10.49
CA ASP A 165 1.63 -13.46 10.93
C ASP A 165 2.98 -14.18 10.80
N ILE A 166 3.70 -13.87 9.74
CA ILE A 166 4.99 -14.48 9.38
C ILE A 166 6.10 -14.08 10.36
N MET A 167 5.96 -12.93 11.04
CA MET A 167 6.95 -12.44 11.99
C MET A 167 6.76 -12.95 13.42
N GLN A 168 5.66 -13.63 13.73
CA GLN A 168 5.39 -14.15 15.08
C GLN A 168 6.55 -15.02 15.63
N PRO A 169 7.10 -15.99 14.87
CA PRO A 169 8.21 -16.81 15.38
C PRO A 169 9.48 -16.00 15.69
N ILE A 170 9.69 -14.90 14.95
CA ILE A 170 10.86 -14.04 15.17
C ILE A 170 10.66 -13.21 16.44
N ARG A 171 9.46 -12.65 16.65
CA ARG A 171 9.15 -11.92 17.90
C ARG A 171 9.27 -12.84 19.11
N ASP A 172 8.73 -14.04 19.02
CA ASP A 172 8.82 -15.04 20.10
C ASP A 172 10.29 -15.38 20.45
N ALA A 173 11.13 -15.52 19.43
CA ALA A 173 12.57 -15.76 19.62
C ALA A 173 13.31 -14.56 20.24
N LEU A 174 12.84 -13.33 19.98
CA LEU A 174 13.41 -12.10 20.54
C LEU A 174 12.84 -11.76 21.93
N GLY A 175 11.74 -12.39 22.33
CA GLY A 175 11.06 -12.11 23.59
C GLY A 175 10.29 -10.78 23.61
N VAL A 176 9.77 -10.33 22.44
CA VAL A 176 9.03 -9.08 22.26
C VAL A 176 7.68 -9.33 21.62
#